data_84eda3435ee24b384265afb40b2b0868
#
_entry.id   84eda3435ee24b384265afb40b2b0868
#
_cell.length_a   1.000
_cell.length_b   1.000
_cell.length_c   1.000
_cell.angle_alpha   90.00
_cell.angle_beta   90.00
_cell.angle_gamma   90.00
#
_symmetry.space_group_name_H-M   'P 1'
#
loop_
_entity.id
_entity.type
_entity.pdbx_description
1 polymer ?
#
loop_
_entity_poly.entity_id
_entity_poly.type
_entity_poly.pdbx_seq_one_letter_code
_entity_poly.pdbx_strand_id
1 'polypeptide(L)'
;PFSAHRGKTYPEAQARELVGLLAARFDRVFIHSGGGAERTFAEEMERTYSNVTALAGKVRLAGEMALVSNLDCVVAMDSLVMHLAALVGTPVVSVWGATHPGLGFLGYGVPQEGIVQADLPCRPCSVFGNKPCRYGDWRCLAAVTPESVAERADRLAGRR
;
A
#
# COMPACT_ATOMS: atom_id res chain seq x y z
N PRO A 1 -4.39 0.90 0.92
CA PRO A 1 -4.31 -0.46 1.50
C PRO A 1 -5.24 -1.46 0.80
N PHE A 2 -6.17 -0.98 -0.04
CA PHE A 2 -7.16 -1.81 -0.71
C PHE A 2 -6.79 -2.13 -2.16
N SER A 3 -7.43 -3.14 -2.72
CA SER A 3 -7.28 -3.58 -4.11
C SER A 3 -8.57 -4.25 -4.57
N ALA A 4 -8.73 -4.41 -5.88
CA ALA A 4 -9.89 -5.09 -6.48
C ALA A 4 -10.07 -6.55 -6.02
N HIS A 5 -9.01 -7.19 -5.53
CA HIS A 5 -9.01 -8.59 -5.11
C HIS A 5 -8.60 -8.75 -3.65
N ARG A 6 -9.32 -9.62 -2.92
CA ARG A 6 -9.08 -9.86 -1.50
C ARG A 6 -7.65 -10.32 -1.19
N GLY A 7 -7.04 -11.10 -2.07
CA GLY A 7 -5.66 -11.57 -1.94
C GLY A 7 -4.58 -10.48 -2.04
N LYS A 8 -4.96 -9.26 -2.40
CA LYS A 8 -4.13 -8.07 -2.47
C LYS A 8 -4.60 -6.96 -1.52
N THR A 9 -5.61 -7.18 -0.70
CA THR A 9 -6.18 -6.18 0.20
C THR A 9 -5.62 -6.37 1.60
N TYR A 10 -4.92 -5.37 2.11
CA TYR A 10 -4.38 -5.40 3.46
C TYR A 10 -5.51 -5.47 4.50
N PRO A 11 -5.35 -6.23 5.61
CA PRO A 11 -6.40 -6.30 6.64
C PRO A 11 -6.70 -4.91 7.20
N GLU A 12 -7.98 -4.58 7.33
CA GLU A 12 -8.41 -3.22 7.67
C GLU A 12 -7.88 -2.76 9.03
N ALA A 13 -7.88 -3.64 10.04
CA ALA A 13 -7.33 -3.31 11.35
C ALA A 13 -5.84 -2.92 11.26
N GLN A 14 -5.05 -3.69 10.52
CA GLN A 14 -3.64 -3.40 10.29
C GLN A 14 -3.45 -2.15 9.42
N ALA A 15 -4.35 -1.90 8.47
CA ALA A 15 -4.32 -0.68 7.67
C ALA A 15 -4.56 0.58 8.52
N ARG A 16 -5.49 0.52 9.49
CA ARG A 16 -5.76 1.60 10.46
C ARG A 16 -4.53 1.87 11.33
N GLU A 17 -3.94 0.83 11.87
CA GLU A 17 -2.72 0.92 12.66
C GLU A 17 -1.55 1.49 11.85
N LEU A 18 -1.37 1.03 10.62
CA LEU A 18 -0.34 1.56 9.71
C LEU A 18 -0.53 3.06 9.44
N VAL A 19 -1.76 3.53 9.19
CA VAL A 19 -2.01 4.96 9.01
C VAL A 19 -1.64 5.75 10.27
N GLY A 20 -1.95 5.25 11.46
CA GLY A 20 -1.53 5.86 12.73
C GLY A 20 -0.01 5.96 12.89
N LEU A 21 0.71 4.87 12.55
CA LEU A 21 2.17 4.84 12.58
C LEU A 21 2.79 5.83 11.57
N LEU A 22 2.23 5.92 10.36
CA LEU A 22 2.69 6.87 9.35
C LEU A 22 2.36 8.31 9.75
N ALA A 23 1.17 8.57 10.31
CA ALA A 23 0.79 9.89 10.79
C ALA A 23 1.71 10.39 11.93
N ALA A 24 2.22 9.49 12.77
CA ALA A 24 3.18 9.83 13.82
C ALA A 24 4.62 10.10 13.31
N ARG A 25 4.96 9.67 12.10
CA ARG A 25 6.32 9.72 11.55
C ARG A 25 6.52 10.76 10.44
N PHE A 26 5.44 11.11 9.74
CA PHE A 26 5.48 12.00 8.58
C PHE A 26 4.63 13.24 8.81
N ASP A 27 5.06 14.37 8.31
CA ASP A 27 4.35 15.65 8.43
C ASP A 27 2.98 15.60 7.72
N ARG A 28 2.87 14.86 6.62
CA ARG A 28 1.64 14.69 5.86
C ARG A 28 1.49 13.27 5.33
N VAL A 29 0.29 12.72 5.43
CA VAL A 29 -0.08 11.42 4.89
C VAL A 29 -1.28 11.59 3.97
N PHE A 30 -1.18 11.08 2.76
CA PHE A 30 -2.27 11.10 1.77
C PHE A 30 -2.80 9.69 1.55
N ILE A 31 -4.11 9.50 1.65
CA ILE A 31 -4.73 8.20 1.40
C ILE A 31 -5.41 8.26 0.03
N HIS A 32 -4.81 7.55 -0.95
CA HIS A 32 -5.47 7.26 -2.21
C HIS A 32 -6.52 6.18 -1.99
N SER A 33 -7.71 6.40 -2.53
CA SER A 33 -8.80 5.42 -2.46
C SER A 33 -9.71 5.52 -3.68
N GLY A 34 -10.30 4.41 -4.05
CA GLY A 34 -11.37 4.36 -5.03
C GLY A 34 -12.71 4.82 -4.45
N GLY A 35 -13.78 4.08 -4.69
CA GLY A 35 -15.12 4.35 -4.14
C GLY A 35 -15.49 3.44 -2.97
N GLY A 36 -16.72 3.58 -2.48
CA GLY A 36 -17.30 2.68 -1.50
C GLY A 36 -16.54 2.63 -0.17
N ALA A 37 -16.27 1.42 0.33
CA ALA A 37 -15.63 1.19 1.62
C ALA A 37 -14.22 1.81 1.73
N GLU A 38 -13.48 1.90 0.62
CA GLU A 38 -12.16 2.53 0.59
C GLU A 38 -12.25 4.02 0.91
N ARG A 39 -13.24 4.68 0.35
CA ARG A 39 -13.51 6.10 0.60
C ARG A 39 -13.90 6.33 2.05
N THR A 40 -14.84 5.52 2.59
CA THR A 40 -15.25 5.60 4.00
C THR A 40 -14.06 5.46 4.93
N PHE A 41 -13.19 4.46 4.70
CA PHE A 41 -11.96 4.27 5.45
C PHE A 41 -11.06 5.52 5.39
N ALA A 42 -10.81 6.07 4.20
CA ALA A 42 -9.93 7.22 4.04
C ALA A 42 -10.48 8.47 4.76
N GLU A 43 -11.79 8.72 4.64
CA GLU A 43 -12.47 9.84 5.32
C GLU A 43 -12.49 9.68 6.85
N GLU A 44 -12.58 8.46 7.36
CA GLU A 44 -12.45 8.19 8.80
C GLU A 44 -11.02 8.48 9.30
N MET A 45 -10.00 8.07 8.56
CA MET A 45 -8.60 8.36 8.91
C MET A 45 -8.31 9.86 8.86
N GLU A 46 -8.83 10.59 7.86
CA GLU A 46 -8.74 12.05 7.77
C GLU A 46 -9.38 12.76 8.99
N ARG A 47 -10.47 12.22 9.51
CA ARG A 47 -11.10 12.74 10.75
C ARG A 47 -10.32 12.40 12.03
N THR A 48 -9.59 11.28 12.02
CA THR A 48 -8.87 10.77 13.19
C THR A 48 -7.51 11.48 13.37
N TYR A 49 -6.83 11.81 12.28
CA TYR A 49 -5.48 12.36 12.30
C TYR A 49 -5.43 13.68 11.53
N SER A 50 -4.98 14.75 12.18
CA SER A 50 -4.96 16.11 11.61
C SER A 50 -4.04 16.30 10.40
N ASN A 51 -3.06 15.43 10.23
CA ASN A 51 -2.10 15.44 9.12
C ASN A 51 -2.39 14.38 8.04
N VAL A 52 -3.52 13.69 8.12
CA VAL A 52 -3.98 12.74 7.11
C VAL A 52 -5.01 13.40 6.19
N THR A 53 -4.88 13.18 4.89
CA THR A 53 -5.81 13.70 3.86
C THR A 53 -6.31 12.58 2.97
N ALA A 54 -7.63 12.46 2.87
CA ALA A 54 -8.29 11.54 1.93
C ALA A 54 -8.37 12.16 0.53
N LEU A 55 -7.91 11.46 -0.50
CA LEU A 55 -7.87 11.96 -1.88
C LEU A 55 -9.09 11.56 -2.72
N ALA A 56 -9.96 10.69 -2.21
CA ALA A 56 -11.11 10.15 -2.94
C ALA A 56 -11.94 11.23 -3.63
N GLY A 57 -11.97 11.22 -4.95
CA GLY A 57 -12.73 12.17 -5.78
C GLY A 57 -12.23 13.62 -5.77
N LYS A 58 -11.15 13.92 -5.05
CA LYS A 58 -10.59 15.29 -4.95
C LYS A 58 -9.61 15.62 -6.07
N VAL A 59 -9.01 14.60 -6.70
CA VAL A 59 -8.01 14.75 -7.75
C VAL A 59 -8.30 13.82 -8.93
N ARG A 60 -7.85 14.23 -10.13
CA ARG A 60 -7.84 13.39 -11.34
C ARG A 60 -6.46 12.77 -11.52
N LEU A 61 -6.33 11.78 -12.40
CA LEU A 61 -5.09 11.01 -12.62
C LEU A 61 -3.84 11.90 -12.78
N ALA A 62 -3.93 12.97 -13.56
CA ALA A 62 -2.80 13.90 -13.73
C ALA A 62 -2.42 14.60 -12.41
N GLY A 63 -3.41 14.98 -11.59
CA GLY A 63 -3.18 15.55 -10.26
C GLY A 63 -2.62 14.53 -9.28
N GLU A 64 -3.06 13.27 -9.37
CA GLU A 64 -2.50 12.16 -8.57
C GLU A 64 -1.03 11.94 -8.92
N MET A 65 -0.68 11.89 -10.21
CA MET A 65 0.71 11.76 -10.64
C MET A 65 1.57 12.93 -10.16
N ALA A 66 1.07 14.16 -10.28
CA ALA A 66 1.75 15.35 -9.77
C ALA A 66 1.94 15.31 -8.26
N LEU A 67 0.93 14.88 -7.49
CA LEU A 67 1.07 14.69 -6.05
C LEU A 67 2.12 13.60 -5.75
N VAL A 68 1.97 12.42 -6.36
CA VAL A 68 2.85 11.26 -6.12
C VAL A 68 4.31 11.60 -6.42
N SER A 69 4.59 12.38 -7.48
CA SER A 69 5.97 12.80 -7.82
C SER A 69 6.64 13.71 -6.78
N ASN A 70 5.86 14.29 -5.87
CA ASN A 70 6.33 15.16 -4.78
C ASN A 70 6.32 14.49 -3.39
N LEU A 71 5.92 13.21 -3.31
CA LEU A 71 5.97 12.45 -2.06
C LEU A 71 7.37 11.87 -1.81
N ASP A 72 7.75 11.76 -0.55
CA ASP A 72 8.99 11.13 -0.13
C ASP A 72 8.94 9.61 -0.31
N CYS A 73 7.76 9.01 -0.12
CA CYS A 73 7.53 7.59 -0.29
C CYS A 73 6.05 7.28 -0.55
N VAL A 74 5.79 6.18 -1.22
CA VAL A 74 4.45 5.61 -1.40
C VAL A 74 4.40 4.22 -0.78
N VAL A 75 3.39 3.94 0.03
CA VAL A 75 3.06 2.59 0.50
C VAL A 75 1.87 2.09 -0.32
N ALA A 76 2.05 1.02 -1.04
CA ALA A 76 1.02 0.46 -1.93
C ALA A 76 0.95 -1.07 -1.83
N MET A 77 -0.22 -1.60 -2.13
CA MET A 77 -0.37 -3.02 -2.47
C MET A 77 0.12 -3.25 -3.92
N ASP A 78 0.09 -4.50 -4.38
CA ASP A 78 0.15 -4.83 -5.82
C ASP A 78 -1.07 -4.21 -6.54
N SER A 79 -0.96 -2.93 -6.91
CA SER A 79 -2.05 -2.06 -7.39
C SER A 79 -1.55 -0.96 -8.32
N LEU A 80 -2.48 -0.22 -8.94
CA LEU A 80 -2.19 0.90 -9.85
C LEU A 80 -1.23 1.93 -9.22
N VAL A 81 -1.42 2.28 -7.95
CA VAL A 81 -0.64 3.35 -7.29
C VAL A 81 0.84 2.99 -7.19
N MET A 82 1.18 1.70 -7.01
CA MET A 82 2.56 1.23 -7.08
C MET A 82 3.21 1.55 -8.43
N HIS A 83 2.49 1.30 -9.51
CA HIS A 83 2.99 1.58 -10.87
C HIS A 83 3.09 3.07 -11.16
N LEU A 84 2.12 3.88 -10.71
CA LEU A 84 2.19 5.34 -10.85
C LEU A 84 3.40 5.92 -10.12
N ALA A 85 3.66 5.48 -8.88
CA ALA A 85 4.81 5.91 -8.12
C ALA A 85 6.14 5.49 -8.79
N ALA A 86 6.23 4.26 -9.26
CA ALA A 86 7.39 3.77 -10.00
C ALA A 86 7.63 4.58 -11.29
N LEU A 87 6.56 4.94 -12.01
CA LEU A 87 6.64 5.70 -13.25
C LEU A 87 7.19 7.13 -13.05
N VAL A 88 6.86 7.77 -11.92
CA VAL A 88 7.32 9.13 -11.60
C VAL A 88 8.59 9.14 -10.71
N GLY A 89 9.17 7.98 -10.43
CA GLY A 89 10.42 7.85 -9.67
C GLY A 89 10.27 8.03 -8.16
N THR A 90 9.07 7.97 -7.62
CA THR A 90 8.85 8.05 -6.17
C THR A 90 9.16 6.70 -5.50
N PRO A 91 9.92 6.67 -4.39
CA PRO A 91 10.20 5.44 -3.66
C PRO A 91 8.93 4.71 -3.25
N VAL A 92 8.91 3.38 -3.41
CA VAL A 92 7.72 2.56 -3.15
C VAL A 92 8.01 1.47 -2.13
N VAL A 93 7.20 1.42 -1.08
CA VAL A 93 7.02 0.23 -0.26
C VAL A 93 5.84 -0.56 -0.83
N SER A 94 6.10 -1.74 -1.39
CA SER A 94 5.09 -2.60 -1.99
C SER A 94 4.77 -3.80 -1.09
N VAL A 95 3.51 -3.91 -0.67
CA VAL A 95 3.03 -5.00 0.21
C VAL A 95 2.38 -6.09 -0.62
N TRP A 96 2.81 -7.33 -0.42
CA TRP A 96 2.40 -8.48 -1.21
C TRP A 96 1.74 -9.56 -0.37
N GLY A 97 0.55 -9.98 -0.79
CA GLY A 97 -0.25 -11.04 -0.16
C GLY A 97 -0.20 -12.37 -0.91
N ALA A 98 -1.32 -12.73 -1.55
CA ALA A 98 -1.46 -13.98 -2.30
C ALA A 98 -0.68 -14.00 -3.63
N THR A 99 -0.25 -12.84 -4.11
CA THR A 99 0.59 -12.65 -5.30
C THR A 99 2.08 -12.58 -4.92
N HIS A 100 2.96 -12.41 -5.90
CA HIS A 100 4.41 -12.32 -5.67
C HIS A 100 5.06 -11.39 -6.70
N PRO A 101 6.07 -10.58 -6.32
CA PRO A 101 6.79 -9.71 -7.26
C PRO A 101 7.33 -10.44 -8.49
N GLY A 102 7.82 -11.65 -8.31
CA GLY A 102 8.35 -12.50 -9.39
C GLY A 102 7.33 -12.96 -10.43
N LEU A 103 6.04 -12.66 -10.26
CA LEU A 103 5.00 -12.92 -11.28
C LEU A 103 4.93 -11.83 -12.36
N GLY A 104 5.83 -10.84 -12.33
CA GLY A 104 5.92 -9.79 -13.34
C GLY A 104 5.07 -8.55 -13.07
N PHE A 105 4.47 -8.43 -11.89
CA PHE A 105 3.62 -7.27 -11.51
C PHE A 105 4.35 -6.22 -10.66
N LEU A 106 5.64 -6.41 -10.36
CA LEU A 106 6.41 -5.39 -9.65
C LEU A 106 6.56 -4.14 -10.52
N GLY A 107 6.35 -2.97 -9.95
CA GLY A 107 6.57 -1.69 -10.62
C GLY A 107 8.02 -1.57 -11.12
N TYR A 108 8.20 -0.99 -12.29
CA TYR A 108 9.53 -0.81 -12.88
C TYR A 108 10.44 0.01 -11.95
N GLY A 109 11.63 -0.48 -11.69
CA GLY A 109 12.61 0.21 -10.83
C GLY A 109 12.32 0.16 -9.33
N VAL A 110 11.24 -0.52 -8.88
CA VAL A 110 11.01 -0.71 -7.43
C VAL A 110 12.10 -1.62 -6.86
N PRO A 111 12.88 -1.12 -5.89
CA PRO A 111 14.01 -1.86 -5.36
C PRO A 111 13.55 -3.01 -4.44
N GLN A 112 14.37 -4.06 -4.32
CA GLN A 112 14.07 -5.22 -3.46
C GLN A 112 13.81 -4.83 -2.00
N GLU A 113 14.50 -3.83 -1.50
CA GLU A 113 14.27 -3.28 -0.17
C GLU A 113 12.90 -2.62 0.01
N GLY A 114 12.22 -2.25 -1.05
CA GLY A 114 10.83 -1.76 -1.01
C GLY A 114 9.77 -2.87 -0.93
N ILE A 115 10.16 -4.14 -1.08
CA ILE A 115 9.23 -5.26 -1.07
C ILE A 115 9.00 -5.73 0.37
N VAL A 116 7.73 -5.77 0.79
CA VAL A 116 7.30 -6.31 2.09
C VAL A 116 6.33 -7.47 1.85
N GLN A 117 6.70 -8.64 2.33
CA GLN A 117 5.92 -9.86 2.16
C GLN A 117 6.28 -10.90 3.22
N ALA A 118 5.33 -11.78 3.55
CA ALA A 118 5.61 -12.93 4.41
C ALA A 118 6.27 -14.05 3.60
N ASP A 119 7.24 -14.72 4.18
CA ASP A 119 7.81 -15.95 3.63
C ASP A 119 6.96 -17.14 4.08
N LEU A 120 6.11 -17.61 3.17
CA LEU A 120 5.18 -18.71 3.43
C LEU A 120 5.14 -19.68 2.25
N PRO A 121 5.17 -20.98 2.48
CA PRO A 121 5.21 -22.00 1.41
C PRO A 121 3.95 -22.05 0.54
N CYS A 122 2.86 -21.40 0.98
CA CYS A 122 1.63 -21.30 0.20
C CYS A 122 1.62 -20.13 -0.81
N ARG A 123 2.68 -19.32 -0.87
CA ARG A 123 2.81 -18.18 -1.78
C ARG A 123 3.79 -18.46 -2.92
N PRO A 124 3.51 -17.92 -4.14
CA PRO A 124 2.25 -17.32 -4.57
C PRO A 124 1.17 -18.38 -4.78
N CYS A 125 -0.06 -18.14 -4.35
CA CYS A 125 -1.20 -19.04 -4.58
C CYS A 125 -2.17 -18.52 -5.65
N SER A 126 -1.99 -17.29 -6.10
CA SER A 126 -2.80 -16.66 -7.13
C SER A 126 -1.95 -15.66 -7.95
N VAL A 127 -2.10 -15.70 -9.27
CA VAL A 127 -1.43 -14.73 -10.17
C VAL A 127 -2.02 -13.34 -9.98
N PHE A 128 -3.34 -13.22 -9.89
CA PHE A 128 -4.06 -11.94 -9.80
C PHE A 128 -4.62 -11.63 -8.41
N GLY A 129 -4.44 -12.50 -7.41
CA GLY A 129 -5.00 -12.32 -6.08
C GLY A 129 -6.51 -12.60 -5.97
N ASN A 130 -7.11 -13.15 -7.01
CA ASN A 130 -8.55 -13.40 -7.13
C ASN A 130 -9.00 -14.79 -6.65
N LYS A 131 -8.06 -15.71 -6.37
CA LYS A 131 -8.40 -17.04 -5.85
C LYS A 131 -8.70 -16.95 -4.34
N PRO A 132 -9.65 -17.76 -3.84
CA PRO A 132 -9.89 -17.86 -2.40
C PRO A 132 -8.65 -18.43 -1.68
N CYS A 133 -8.43 -17.97 -0.46
CA CYS A 133 -7.36 -18.50 0.38
C CYS A 133 -7.69 -19.96 0.79
N ARG A 134 -6.77 -20.89 0.54
CA ARG A 134 -6.97 -22.31 0.92
C ARG A 134 -7.11 -22.54 2.42
N TYR A 135 -6.59 -21.61 3.23
CA TYR A 135 -6.68 -21.65 4.69
C TYR A 135 -7.79 -20.75 5.26
N GLY A 136 -8.40 -19.91 4.43
CA GLY A 136 -9.47 -18.97 4.81
C GLY A 136 -9.03 -17.74 5.61
N ASP A 137 -7.79 -17.68 6.08
CA ASP A 137 -7.31 -16.69 7.06
C ASP A 137 -6.43 -15.56 6.46
N TRP A 138 -6.05 -15.67 5.20
CA TRP A 138 -5.19 -14.70 4.51
C TRP A 138 -3.88 -14.41 5.28
N ARG A 139 -3.33 -15.43 5.95
CA ARG A 139 -2.13 -15.32 6.79
C ARG A 139 -0.95 -14.62 6.12
N CYS A 140 -0.84 -14.70 4.80
CA CYS A 140 0.20 -13.99 4.05
C CYS A 140 0.12 -12.47 4.16
N LEU A 141 -1.10 -11.92 4.30
CA LEU A 141 -1.33 -10.50 4.55
C LEU A 141 -1.29 -10.20 6.05
N ALA A 142 -1.90 -11.06 6.87
CA ALA A 142 -1.92 -10.89 8.31
C ALA A 142 -0.53 -10.94 8.97
N ALA A 143 0.42 -11.68 8.38
CA ALA A 143 1.80 -11.77 8.88
C ALA A 143 2.67 -10.55 8.51
N VAL A 144 2.23 -9.68 7.61
CA VAL A 144 2.91 -8.40 7.34
C VAL A 144 2.46 -7.40 8.39
N THR A 145 3.33 -7.06 9.34
CA THR A 145 2.98 -6.14 10.43
C THR A 145 3.00 -4.69 9.98
N PRO A 146 2.13 -3.82 10.52
CA PRO A 146 2.13 -2.38 10.26
C PRO A 146 3.48 -1.73 10.54
N GLU A 147 4.16 -2.14 11.62
CA GLU A 147 5.49 -1.64 12.00
C GLU A 147 6.52 -1.92 10.91
N SER A 148 6.55 -3.15 10.38
CA SER A 148 7.50 -3.53 9.33
C SER A 148 7.34 -2.69 8.06
N VAL A 149 6.09 -2.34 7.73
CA VAL A 149 5.77 -1.47 6.59
C VAL A 149 6.17 -0.02 6.88
N ALA A 150 5.83 0.51 8.06
CA ALA A 150 6.16 1.87 8.45
C ALA A 150 7.67 2.11 8.57
N GLU A 151 8.42 1.17 9.15
CA GLU A 151 9.89 1.22 9.20
C GLU A 151 10.53 1.19 7.80
N ARG A 152 9.91 0.47 6.87
CA ARG A 152 10.36 0.44 5.49
C ARG A 152 10.11 1.78 4.80
N ALA A 153 8.96 2.41 5.07
CA ALA A 153 8.65 3.74 4.56
C ALA A 153 9.64 4.79 5.07
N ASP A 154 9.97 4.81 6.36
CA ASP A 154 11.00 5.69 6.93
C ASP A 154 12.34 5.56 6.24
N ARG A 155 12.80 4.32 6.04
CA ARG A 155 14.11 4.07 5.40
C ARG A 155 14.15 4.54 3.95
N LEU A 156 13.07 4.39 3.20
CA LEU A 156 13.02 4.81 1.79
C LEU A 156 12.84 6.32 1.66
N ALA A 157 12.04 6.95 2.51
CA ALA A 157 11.84 8.40 2.55
C ALA A 157 13.12 9.16 2.93
N GLY A 158 13.91 8.64 3.87
CA GLY A 158 15.15 9.24 4.32
C GLY A 158 16.33 9.20 3.33
N ARG A 159 16.14 8.62 2.14
CA ARG A 159 17.17 8.51 1.09
C ARG A 159 17.09 9.59 0.00
N ARG A 160 16.21 10.57 0.14
CA ARG A 160 16.11 11.73 -0.75
C ARG A 160 17.01 12.87 -0.32
#